data_8c0c696956e79546889820ff027c9b30
#
_entry.id   8c0c696956e79546889820ff027c9b30
#
_cell.length_a   1.000
_cell.length_b   1.000
_cell.length_c   1.000
_cell.angle_alpha   90.00
_cell.angle_beta   90.00
_cell.angle_gamma   90.00
#
_symmetry.space_group_name_H-M   'P 1'
#
loop_
_entity.id
_entity.type
_entity.pdbx_description
1 polymer ?
#
loop_
_entity_poly.entity_id
_entity_poly.type
_entity_poly.pdbx_seq_one_letter_code
_entity_poly.pdbx_strand_id
1 'polypeptide(L)'
;MDRFNEEIYGKVLWECYRSKVYIVMLSLMYVLLGAGAVILAMNEDQFLFYVLAAVVILFCLWRINRVHHPVALICEKKLLVAVPWSFFTFDYYITFRALYMPVSYKDVAGVSSRWNHLYIGGREEGGLVSLPVQLAYVSRDAKYDFQNWVESKQCE
;
A
#
# COMPACT_ATOMS: atom_id res chain seq x y z
N MET A 1 18.38 -2.24 -1.10
CA MET A 1 16.98 -1.80 -1.21
C MET A 1 16.49 -2.09 -2.62
N ASP A 2 16.36 -3.39 -2.97
CA ASP A 2 16.13 -3.83 -4.36
C ASP A 2 14.64 -3.94 -4.70
N ARG A 3 13.89 -2.87 -4.44
CA ARG A 3 12.43 -2.89 -4.55
C ARG A 3 11.92 -2.13 -5.75
N PHE A 4 12.83 -1.50 -6.41
CA PHE A 4 12.54 -0.50 -7.38
C PHE A 4 13.70 -0.50 -8.38
N ASN A 5 13.39 -0.75 -9.63
CA ASN A 5 14.40 -0.69 -10.67
C ASN A 5 14.42 0.74 -11.25
N GLU A 6 15.39 1.54 -10.81
CA GLU A 6 15.59 2.92 -11.29
C GLU A 6 15.78 2.98 -12.81
N GLU A 7 16.36 1.96 -13.41
CA GLU A 7 16.56 1.93 -14.87
C GLU A 7 15.22 1.90 -15.62
N ILE A 8 14.23 1.18 -15.05
CA ILE A 8 12.91 1.02 -15.66
C ILE A 8 12.01 2.22 -15.37
N TYR A 9 11.99 2.69 -14.11
CA TYR A 9 11.00 3.66 -13.63
C TYR A 9 11.56 5.09 -13.51
N GLY A 10 12.88 5.26 -13.55
CA GLY A 10 13.57 6.52 -13.24
C GLY A 10 13.67 6.74 -11.74
N LYS A 11 14.20 7.88 -11.31
CA LYS A 11 14.32 8.24 -9.89
C LYS A 11 12.95 8.48 -9.26
N VAL A 12 12.83 8.14 -7.97
CA VAL A 12 11.65 8.52 -7.18
C VAL A 12 11.73 10.01 -6.90
N LEU A 13 10.73 10.75 -7.35
CA LEU A 13 10.60 12.19 -7.15
C LEU A 13 9.82 12.50 -5.87
N TRP A 14 8.81 11.69 -5.57
CA TRP A 14 7.97 11.89 -4.40
C TRP A 14 7.33 10.58 -3.94
N GLU A 15 7.14 10.47 -2.61
CA GLU A 15 6.57 9.30 -1.96
C GLU A 15 5.31 9.66 -1.19
N CYS A 16 4.22 8.96 -1.47
CA CYS A 16 2.94 9.16 -0.82
C CYS A 16 2.75 8.17 0.33
N TYR A 17 2.71 8.66 1.55
CA TYR A 17 2.49 7.86 2.74
C TYR A 17 1.07 8.02 3.29
N ARG A 18 0.60 7.02 4.01
CA ARG A 18 -0.61 7.13 4.82
C ARG A 18 -0.44 8.19 5.89
N SER A 19 -1.55 8.77 6.37
CA SER A 19 -1.48 9.78 7.45
C SER A 19 -0.84 9.18 8.70
N LYS A 20 -0.03 9.97 9.41
CA LYS A 20 0.67 9.54 10.64
C LYS A 20 -0.32 9.01 11.69
N VAL A 21 -1.48 9.67 11.83
CA VAL A 21 -2.53 9.23 12.76
C VAL A 21 -3.03 7.85 12.40
N TYR A 22 -3.31 7.58 11.12
CA TYR A 22 -3.75 6.27 10.66
C TYR A 22 -2.70 5.18 10.90
N ILE A 23 -1.41 5.48 10.63
CA ILE A 23 -0.30 4.55 10.86
C ILE A 23 -0.21 4.20 12.36
N VAL A 24 -0.24 5.21 13.25
CA VAL A 24 -0.14 5.00 14.70
C VAL A 24 -1.33 4.20 15.22
N MET A 25 -2.56 4.58 14.85
CA MET A 25 -3.77 3.90 15.30
C MET A 25 -3.78 2.43 14.88
N LEU A 26 -3.44 2.16 13.62
CA LEU A 26 -3.44 0.80 13.09
C LEU A 26 -2.31 -0.04 13.69
N SER A 27 -1.13 0.54 13.87
CA SER A 27 0.00 -0.14 14.53
C SER A 27 -0.34 -0.49 15.98
N LEU A 28 -0.95 0.43 16.73
CA LEU A 28 -1.39 0.19 18.10
C LEU A 28 -2.42 -0.96 18.16
N MET A 29 -3.38 -0.97 17.24
CA MET A 29 -4.37 -2.05 17.15
C MET A 29 -3.69 -3.42 16.95
N TYR A 30 -2.69 -3.53 16.08
CA TYR A 30 -1.97 -4.79 15.88
C TYR A 30 -1.11 -5.18 17.07
N VAL A 31 -0.50 -4.22 17.77
CA VAL A 31 0.23 -4.50 19.03
C VAL A 31 -0.71 -5.06 20.09
N LEU A 32 -1.87 -4.46 20.28
CA LEU A 32 -2.88 -4.94 21.23
C LEU A 32 -3.41 -6.33 20.85
N LEU A 33 -3.62 -6.60 19.57
CA LEU A 33 -4.03 -7.92 19.08
C LEU A 33 -2.95 -8.97 19.38
N GLY A 34 -1.68 -8.67 19.13
CA GLY A 34 -0.56 -9.56 19.44
C GLY A 34 -0.42 -9.82 20.93
N ALA A 35 -0.53 -8.76 21.76
CA ALA A 35 -0.51 -8.90 23.21
C ALA A 35 -1.68 -9.78 23.74
N GLY A 36 -2.88 -9.58 23.21
CA GLY A 36 -4.04 -10.41 23.54
C GLY A 36 -3.85 -11.88 23.22
N ALA A 37 -3.22 -12.18 22.06
CA ALA A 37 -2.91 -13.56 21.69
C ALA A 37 -1.90 -14.22 22.65
N VAL A 38 -0.90 -13.47 23.14
CA VAL A 38 0.06 -13.97 24.14
C VAL A 38 -0.65 -14.26 25.47
N ILE A 39 -1.47 -13.33 25.96
CA ILE A 39 -2.22 -13.50 27.22
C ILE A 39 -3.13 -14.73 27.13
N LEU A 40 -3.82 -14.92 26.01
CA LEU A 40 -4.66 -16.08 25.79
C LEU A 40 -3.85 -17.38 25.84
N ALA A 41 -2.70 -17.42 25.16
CA ALA A 41 -1.83 -18.59 25.15
C ALA A 41 -1.31 -18.95 26.56
N MET A 42 -0.97 -17.95 27.38
CA MET A 42 -0.52 -18.14 28.74
C MET A 42 -1.63 -18.64 29.66
N ASN A 43 -2.89 -18.25 29.44
CA ASN A 43 -4.03 -18.70 30.26
C ASN A 43 -4.43 -20.15 29.97
N GLU A 44 -4.36 -20.55 28.69
CA GLU A 44 -4.79 -21.90 28.28
C GLU A 44 -3.70 -22.96 28.47
N ASP A 45 -2.43 -22.53 28.59
CA ASP A 45 -1.22 -23.37 28.82
C ASP A 45 -1.13 -24.64 27.95
N GLN A 46 -1.67 -24.56 26.73
CA GLN A 46 -1.62 -25.63 25.75
C GLN A 46 -0.68 -25.24 24.58
N PHE A 47 0.14 -26.17 24.13
CA PHE A 47 1.10 -25.97 23.04
C PHE A 47 0.48 -25.35 21.80
N LEU A 48 -0.75 -25.76 21.44
CA LEU A 48 -1.45 -25.24 20.27
C LEU A 48 -1.68 -23.72 20.35
N PHE A 49 -2.02 -23.19 21.54
CA PHE A 49 -2.25 -21.75 21.71
C PHE A 49 -0.95 -20.94 21.57
N TYR A 50 0.20 -21.47 21.99
CA TYR A 50 1.50 -20.83 21.76
C TYR A 50 1.84 -20.76 20.27
N VAL A 51 1.57 -21.82 19.50
CA VAL A 51 1.75 -21.82 18.04
C VAL A 51 0.83 -20.79 17.38
N LEU A 52 -0.44 -20.75 17.77
CA LEU A 52 -1.39 -19.76 17.23
C LEU A 52 -0.97 -18.33 17.58
N ALA A 53 -0.52 -18.07 18.81
CA ALA A 53 -0.01 -16.76 19.22
C ALA A 53 1.19 -16.34 18.39
N ALA A 54 2.13 -17.25 18.12
CA ALA A 54 3.28 -16.98 17.26
C ALA A 54 2.86 -16.58 15.83
N VAL A 55 1.89 -17.29 15.25
CA VAL A 55 1.34 -16.97 13.92
C VAL A 55 0.67 -15.60 13.92
N VAL A 56 -0.12 -15.28 14.95
CA VAL A 56 -0.77 -13.96 15.08
C VAL A 56 0.27 -12.85 15.22
N ILE A 57 1.32 -13.04 16.00
CA ILE A 57 2.40 -12.06 16.17
C ILE A 57 3.10 -11.82 14.84
N LEU A 58 3.49 -12.88 14.12
CA LEU A 58 4.12 -12.74 12.80
C LEU A 58 3.23 -11.99 11.81
N PHE A 59 1.92 -12.29 11.81
CA PHE A 59 0.94 -11.57 11.01
C PHE A 59 0.87 -10.08 11.41
N CYS A 60 0.83 -9.77 12.70
CA CYS A 60 0.79 -8.39 13.21
C CYS A 60 2.06 -7.62 12.79
N LEU A 61 3.25 -8.20 12.96
CA LEU A 61 4.52 -7.60 12.56
C LEU A 61 4.55 -7.33 11.05
N TRP A 62 4.11 -8.30 10.25
CA TRP A 62 3.99 -8.13 8.80
C TRP A 62 3.03 -6.99 8.44
N ARG A 63 1.86 -6.89 9.09
CA ARG A 63 0.88 -5.83 8.87
C ARG A 63 1.44 -4.45 9.26
N ILE A 64 2.10 -4.33 10.40
CA ILE A 64 2.74 -3.09 10.85
C ILE A 64 3.79 -2.66 9.82
N ASN A 65 4.66 -3.56 9.38
CA ASN A 65 5.64 -3.25 8.35
C ASN A 65 4.98 -2.72 7.07
N ARG A 66 3.87 -3.33 6.64
CA ARG A 66 3.12 -2.91 5.43
C ARG A 66 2.50 -1.52 5.55
N VAL A 67 2.04 -1.13 6.72
CA VAL A 67 1.43 0.19 6.94
C VAL A 67 2.45 1.31 6.77
N HIS A 68 3.71 1.05 7.06
CA HIS A 68 4.81 2.00 6.94
C HIS A 68 5.34 2.17 5.51
N HIS A 69 4.95 1.31 4.56
CA HIS A 69 5.35 1.49 3.17
C HIS A 69 4.51 2.57 2.47
N PRO A 70 5.09 3.32 1.51
CA PRO A 70 4.36 4.31 0.73
C PRO A 70 3.23 3.66 -0.07
N VAL A 71 2.13 4.40 -0.24
CA VAL A 71 0.93 3.97 -0.99
C VAL A 71 1.12 4.18 -2.48
N ALA A 72 1.89 5.21 -2.84
CA ALA A 72 2.26 5.51 -4.21
C ALA A 72 3.65 6.14 -4.26
N LEU A 73 4.36 5.88 -5.35
CA LEU A 73 5.65 6.47 -5.67
C LEU A 73 5.53 7.20 -7.01
N ILE A 74 5.85 8.47 -7.01
CA ILE A 74 5.94 9.27 -8.23
C ILE A 74 7.38 9.20 -8.71
N CYS A 75 7.58 8.56 -9.85
CA CYS A 75 8.87 8.40 -10.48
C CYS A 75 8.98 9.25 -11.74
N GLU A 76 10.18 9.45 -12.26
CA GLU A 76 10.39 10.25 -13.47
C GLU A 76 9.58 9.73 -14.67
N LYS A 77 9.49 8.42 -14.84
CA LYS A 77 8.90 7.80 -16.03
C LYS A 77 7.49 7.25 -15.81
N LYS A 78 7.17 6.80 -14.60
CA LYS A 78 5.89 6.12 -14.28
C LYS A 78 5.43 6.41 -12.86
N LEU A 79 4.12 6.35 -12.67
CA LEU A 79 3.49 6.28 -11.37
C LEU A 79 3.48 4.82 -10.89
N LEU A 80 3.95 4.57 -9.68
CA LEU A 80 3.88 3.27 -9.04
C LEU A 80 2.85 3.33 -7.91
N VAL A 81 1.82 2.50 -7.97
CA VAL A 81 0.75 2.46 -6.98
C VAL A 81 0.79 1.14 -6.23
N ALA A 82 0.78 1.21 -4.89
CA ALA A 82 0.75 0.01 -4.07
C ALA A 82 -0.54 -0.78 -4.30
N VAL A 83 -0.40 -2.03 -4.68
CA VAL A 83 -1.53 -2.93 -4.90
C VAL A 83 -2.17 -3.24 -3.55
N PRO A 84 -3.49 -3.03 -3.40
CA PRO A 84 -4.20 -3.43 -2.20
C PRO A 84 -4.17 -4.95 -2.05
N TRP A 85 -4.38 -5.40 -0.82
CA TRP A 85 -4.40 -6.81 -0.50
C TRP A 85 -5.35 -7.59 -1.41
N SER A 86 -4.80 -8.52 -2.19
CA SER A 86 -5.55 -9.44 -3.03
C SER A 86 -5.12 -10.87 -2.68
N PHE A 87 -6.09 -11.75 -2.49
CA PHE A 87 -5.84 -13.18 -2.20
C PHE A 87 -5.08 -13.90 -3.32
N PHE A 88 -4.95 -13.29 -4.49
CA PHE A 88 -4.42 -13.93 -5.68
C PHE A 88 -2.91 -13.77 -5.90
N THR A 89 -2.22 -12.98 -5.06
CA THR A 89 -0.77 -12.78 -5.20
C THR A 89 -0.03 -13.42 -4.04
N PHE A 90 0.20 -14.72 -4.14
CA PHE A 90 0.91 -15.49 -3.09
C PHE A 90 2.31 -14.94 -2.81
N ASP A 91 3.04 -14.50 -3.83
CA ASP A 91 4.34 -13.83 -3.70
C ASP A 91 4.29 -12.59 -2.83
N TYR A 92 3.16 -11.91 -2.80
CA TYR A 92 2.92 -10.74 -1.96
C TYR A 92 2.97 -11.04 -0.46
N TYR A 93 2.62 -12.26 -0.05
CA TYR A 93 2.62 -12.68 1.35
C TYR A 93 3.99 -13.15 1.82
N ILE A 94 4.74 -13.83 0.96
CA ILE A 94 6.01 -14.46 1.33
C ILE A 94 7.16 -13.44 1.39
N THR A 95 7.16 -12.42 0.53
CA THR A 95 8.34 -11.58 0.35
C THR A 95 8.46 -10.41 1.32
N PHE A 96 7.48 -10.12 2.17
CA PHE A 96 7.42 -8.90 3.01
C PHE A 96 7.62 -7.59 2.21
N ARG A 97 7.58 -7.65 0.90
CA ARG A 97 7.84 -6.53 -0.02
C ARG A 97 6.55 -5.85 -0.42
N ALA A 98 6.59 -4.53 -0.57
CA ALA A 98 5.49 -3.82 -1.20
C ALA A 98 5.48 -4.12 -2.69
N LEU A 99 4.35 -4.59 -3.22
CA LEU A 99 4.14 -4.71 -4.65
C LEU A 99 3.53 -3.43 -5.18
N TYR A 100 4.16 -2.88 -6.20
CA TYR A 100 3.69 -1.69 -6.89
C TYR A 100 3.30 -2.05 -8.32
N MET A 101 2.16 -1.54 -8.74
CA MET A 101 1.72 -1.61 -10.13
C MET A 101 2.18 -0.35 -10.86
N PRO A 102 2.95 -0.47 -11.95
CA PRO A 102 3.37 0.67 -12.75
C PRO A 102 2.21 1.15 -13.63
N VAL A 103 1.94 2.45 -13.57
CA VAL A 103 0.93 3.13 -14.37
C VAL A 103 1.62 4.25 -15.17
N SER A 104 1.34 4.36 -16.46
CA SER A 104 1.81 5.49 -17.26
C SER A 104 1.02 6.74 -16.89
N TYR A 105 1.68 7.88 -16.74
CA TYR A 105 0.99 9.15 -16.44
C TYR A 105 -0.06 9.51 -17.49
N LYS A 106 0.21 9.22 -18.75
CA LYS A 106 -0.72 9.48 -19.88
C LYS A 106 -2.00 8.65 -19.83
N ASP A 107 -1.95 7.53 -19.13
CA ASP A 107 -3.10 6.62 -19.01
C ASP A 107 -3.95 6.93 -17.75
N VAL A 108 -3.49 7.80 -16.85
CA VAL A 108 -4.26 8.21 -15.66
C VAL A 108 -5.39 9.14 -16.08
N ALA A 109 -6.64 8.69 -15.96
CA ALA A 109 -7.82 9.49 -16.27
C ALA A 109 -8.33 10.29 -15.05
N GLY A 110 -8.00 9.87 -13.84
CA GLY A 110 -8.37 10.56 -12.61
C GLY A 110 -8.44 9.65 -11.39
N VAL A 111 -8.83 10.23 -10.26
CA VAL A 111 -9.01 9.53 -8.98
C VAL A 111 -10.47 9.62 -8.56
N SER A 112 -11.02 8.55 -7.98
CA SER A 112 -12.39 8.57 -7.46
C SER A 112 -12.57 9.61 -6.34
N SER A 113 -13.79 10.11 -6.15
CA SER A 113 -14.13 11.07 -5.08
C SER A 113 -13.78 10.57 -3.67
N ARG A 114 -13.79 9.25 -3.47
CA ARG A 114 -13.41 8.59 -2.21
C ARG A 114 -11.92 8.26 -2.10
N TRP A 115 -11.12 8.54 -3.12
CA TRP A 115 -9.68 8.25 -3.16
C TRP A 115 -9.33 6.77 -2.98
N ASN A 116 -10.23 5.88 -3.33
CA ASN A 116 -10.07 4.43 -3.24
C ASN A 116 -9.88 3.73 -4.59
N HIS A 117 -10.06 4.45 -5.70
CA HIS A 117 -9.84 3.96 -7.05
C HIS A 117 -9.10 5.00 -7.90
N LEU A 118 -8.16 4.51 -8.71
CA LEU A 118 -7.51 5.25 -9.78
C LEU A 118 -8.13 4.78 -11.11
N TYR A 119 -8.62 5.71 -11.90
CA TYR A 119 -9.15 5.41 -13.22
C TYR A 119 -8.04 5.51 -14.26
N ILE A 120 -7.89 4.46 -15.06
CA ILE A 120 -6.89 4.35 -16.11
C ILE A 120 -7.63 4.23 -17.43
N GLY A 121 -7.30 5.08 -18.41
CA GLY A 121 -7.84 5.00 -19.76
C GLY A 121 -7.22 3.84 -20.53
N GLY A 122 -8.03 2.90 -21.01
CA GLY A 122 -7.59 1.83 -21.90
C GLY A 122 -7.39 2.37 -23.32
N ARG A 123 -6.20 2.14 -23.91
CA ARG A 123 -5.87 2.63 -25.25
C ARG A 123 -6.62 1.92 -26.39
N GLU A 124 -7.09 0.69 -26.19
CA GLU A 124 -7.60 -0.14 -27.30
C GLU A 124 -9.12 -0.23 -27.40
N GLU A 125 -9.90 0.08 -26.35
CA GLU A 125 -11.36 -0.04 -26.38
C GLU A 125 -12.13 1.15 -25.77
N GLY A 126 -11.47 2.26 -25.42
CA GLY A 126 -12.13 3.46 -24.88
C GLY A 126 -12.77 3.25 -23.48
N GLY A 127 -12.51 2.14 -22.83
CA GLY A 127 -13.01 1.82 -21.50
C GLY A 127 -12.11 2.35 -20.38
N LEU A 128 -12.72 2.88 -19.31
CA LEU A 128 -12.02 3.22 -18.08
C LEU A 128 -11.84 1.96 -17.24
N VAL A 129 -10.60 1.60 -16.95
CA VAL A 129 -10.27 0.54 -16.01
C VAL A 129 -10.11 1.15 -14.62
N SER A 130 -10.79 0.57 -13.63
CA SER A 130 -10.72 1.01 -12.24
C SER A 130 -9.68 0.18 -11.48
N LEU A 131 -8.59 0.83 -11.05
CA LEU A 131 -7.56 0.22 -10.21
C LEU A 131 -7.82 0.58 -8.74
N PRO A 132 -8.03 -0.39 -7.84
CA PRO A 132 -8.20 -0.10 -6.42
C PRO A 132 -6.89 0.42 -5.83
N VAL A 133 -6.95 1.54 -5.08
CA VAL A 133 -5.82 2.21 -4.46
C VAL A 133 -6.11 2.56 -3.01
N GLN A 134 -5.09 2.78 -2.21
CA GLN A 134 -5.23 3.09 -0.78
C GLN A 134 -5.00 4.58 -0.46
N LEU A 135 -5.27 5.47 -1.40
CA LEU A 135 -5.11 6.92 -1.22
C LEU A 135 -6.14 7.52 -0.26
N ALA A 136 -7.23 6.81 0.05
CA ALA A 136 -8.22 7.24 1.03
C ALA A 136 -7.61 7.54 2.40
N TYR A 137 -6.58 6.80 2.81
CA TYR A 137 -5.92 6.90 4.12
C TYR A 137 -4.75 7.90 4.16
N VAL A 138 -4.52 8.61 3.09
CA VAL A 138 -3.51 9.67 2.96
C VAL A 138 -4.07 10.97 3.52
N SER A 139 -3.21 11.85 4.04
CA SER A 139 -3.62 13.17 4.51
C SER A 139 -4.19 14.02 3.37
N ARG A 140 -4.98 15.05 3.72
CA ARG A 140 -5.60 15.92 2.73
C ARG A 140 -4.56 16.64 1.88
N ASP A 141 -3.53 17.18 2.51
CA ASP A 141 -2.47 17.92 1.81
C ASP A 141 -1.70 17.02 0.85
N ALA A 142 -1.31 15.81 1.29
CA ALA A 142 -0.64 14.85 0.43
C ALA A 142 -1.51 14.32 -0.72
N LYS A 143 -2.85 14.38 -0.61
CA LYS A 143 -3.75 14.10 -1.74
C LYS A 143 -3.67 15.19 -2.81
N TYR A 144 -3.64 16.46 -2.40
CA TYR A 144 -3.45 17.57 -3.33
C TYR A 144 -2.07 17.52 -3.99
N ASP A 145 -1.02 17.25 -3.22
CA ASP A 145 0.33 17.10 -3.76
C ASP A 145 0.39 15.94 -4.79
N PHE A 146 -0.23 14.80 -4.47
CA PHE A 146 -0.33 13.68 -5.40
C PHE A 146 -0.99 14.08 -6.73
N GLN A 147 -2.12 14.78 -6.65
CA GLN A 147 -2.85 15.21 -7.83
C GLN A 147 -2.02 16.20 -8.66
N ASN A 148 -1.43 17.20 -8.03
CA ASN A 148 -0.58 18.19 -8.69
C ASN A 148 0.62 17.52 -9.39
N TRP A 149 1.26 16.55 -8.74
CA TRP A 149 2.35 15.79 -9.33
C TRP A 149 1.91 14.99 -10.56
N VAL A 150 0.77 14.29 -10.47
CA VAL A 150 0.24 13.52 -11.60
C VAL A 150 -0.09 14.43 -12.77
N GLU A 151 -0.78 15.56 -12.52
CA GLU A 151 -1.12 16.53 -13.55
C GLU A 151 0.11 17.15 -14.20
N SER A 152 1.14 17.53 -13.42
CA SER A 152 2.39 18.07 -13.94
C SER A 152 3.09 17.09 -14.88
N LYS A 153 3.08 15.79 -14.55
CA LYS A 153 3.69 14.73 -15.35
C LYS A 153 2.86 14.32 -16.58
N GLN A 154 1.59 14.68 -16.61
CA GLN A 154 0.76 14.51 -17.81
C GLN A 154 1.04 15.58 -18.89
N CYS A 155 1.50 16.75 -18.46
CA CYS A 155 1.81 17.87 -19.34
C CYS A 155 3.23 17.80 -19.95
N GLU A 156 4.10 16.95 -19.43
CA GLU A 156 5.44 16.67 -19.98
C GLU A 156 5.36 15.63 -21.12
#